data_08663c554ce66bfca479c9c84f7ec204
#
_entry.id   08663c554ce66bfca479c9c84f7ec204
#
_cell.length_a   1.000
_cell.length_b   1.000
_cell.length_c   1.000
_cell.angle_alpha   90.00
_cell.angle_beta   90.00
_cell.angle_gamma   90.00
#
_symmetry.space_group_name_H-M   'P 1'
#
loop_
_entity.id
_entity.type
_entity.pdbx_description
1 polymer ?
#
loop_
_entity_poly.entity_id
_entity_poly.type
_entity_poly.pdbx_seq_one_letter_code
_entity_poly.pdbx_strand_id
1 'polypeptide(L)'
;EKLVLSQGLFSQLTSQENSQGIILVYKYEEKNIENAGDNVIVLDRVGDPGNLGTIIRTVDAAGFKDIILTKGSVDCYNEKVIRSTMGSIFNVNLYYAEEEKLLNFLKEKEYKIISTVLSDDCIPYTEMKLEKRNAVVFGNEGSGIGENIIKNSHEKVIIPIYGTAESLNVAMACGIIIVPKFPGSPT
;
A
#
# COMPACT_ATOMS: atom_id res chain seq x y z
N GLU A 1 23.01 -13.76 -14.96
CA GLU A 1 23.04 -14.72 -16.09
C GLU A 1 22.11 -14.22 -17.19
N LYS A 2 22.50 -14.37 -18.45
CA LYS A 2 21.69 -13.98 -19.61
C LYS A 2 21.41 -15.23 -20.45
N LEU A 3 20.15 -15.51 -20.70
CA LEU A 3 19.71 -16.63 -21.55
C LEU A 3 19.02 -16.05 -22.79
N VAL A 4 19.32 -16.64 -23.95
CA VAL A 4 18.64 -16.31 -25.21
C VAL A 4 17.65 -17.44 -25.51
N LEU A 5 16.38 -17.09 -25.64
CA LEU A 5 15.30 -18.03 -25.88
C LEU A 5 14.85 -17.97 -27.33
N SER A 6 14.39 -19.10 -27.88
CA SER A 6 13.64 -19.11 -29.14
C SER A 6 12.29 -18.39 -28.95
N GLN A 7 11.74 -17.85 -30.03
CA GLN A 7 10.43 -17.18 -29.99
C GLN A 7 9.32 -18.08 -29.40
N GLY A 8 9.33 -19.37 -29.76
CA GLY A 8 8.33 -20.32 -29.26
C GLY A 8 8.41 -20.53 -27.72
N LEU A 9 9.64 -20.67 -27.18
CA LEU A 9 9.84 -20.77 -25.73
C LEU A 9 9.51 -19.46 -25.01
N PHE A 10 9.89 -18.34 -25.57
CA PHE A 10 9.59 -17.03 -25.02
C PHE A 10 8.07 -16.81 -24.90
N SER A 11 7.31 -17.15 -25.95
CA SER A 11 5.85 -17.01 -25.96
C SER A 11 5.13 -17.91 -24.93
N GLN A 12 5.75 -19.03 -24.51
CA GLN A 12 5.22 -19.89 -23.46
C GLN A 12 5.46 -19.32 -22.05
N LEU A 13 6.48 -18.50 -21.87
CA LEU A 13 6.90 -17.93 -20.58
C LEU A 13 6.30 -16.55 -20.32
N THR A 14 5.79 -15.88 -21.34
CA THR A 14 5.17 -14.56 -21.19
C THR A 14 3.65 -14.64 -21.31
N SER A 15 2.94 -13.93 -20.43
CA SER A 15 1.50 -13.75 -20.52
C SER A 15 1.11 -12.48 -21.32
N GLN A 16 2.11 -11.73 -21.84
CA GLN A 16 1.88 -10.48 -22.55
C GLN A 16 1.72 -10.71 -24.05
N GLU A 17 0.61 -10.23 -24.63
CA GLU A 17 0.38 -10.27 -26.08
C GLU A 17 1.42 -9.47 -26.88
N ASN A 18 1.85 -8.30 -26.34
CA ASN A 18 2.83 -7.41 -26.97
C ASN A 18 4.08 -7.26 -26.08
N SER A 19 4.80 -8.36 -25.85
CA SER A 19 6.01 -8.34 -25.07
C SER A 19 7.16 -7.63 -25.79
N GLN A 20 7.99 -6.91 -25.03
CA GLN A 20 9.23 -6.29 -25.54
C GLN A 20 10.38 -7.30 -25.75
N GLY A 21 10.13 -8.58 -25.60
CA GLY A 21 11.15 -9.62 -25.83
C GLY A 21 12.16 -9.81 -24.70
N ILE A 22 11.84 -9.32 -23.49
CA ILE A 22 12.70 -9.43 -22.31
C ILE A 22 11.90 -9.98 -21.15
N ILE A 23 12.44 -10.98 -20.44
CA ILE A 23 11.94 -11.46 -19.16
C ILE A 23 13.05 -11.27 -18.14
N LEU A 24 12.73 -10.60 -17.03
CA LEU A 24 13.63 -10.45 -15.90
C LEU A 24 13.19 -11.37 -14.76
N VAL A 25 14.11 -12.21 -14.29
CA VAL A 25 13.89 -13.02 -13.08
C VAL A 25 14.56 -12.32 -11.92
N TYR A 26 13.77 -11.91 -10.96
CA TYR A 26 14.22 -11.21 -9.78
C TYR A 26 14.11 -12.08 -8.54
N LYS A 27 15.14 -12.08 -7.69
CA LYS A 27 15.10 -12.79 -6.41
C LYS A 27 14.30 -11.99 -5.39
N TYR A 28 13.26 -12.61 -4.88
CA TYR A 28 12.51 -12.08 -3.77
C TYR A 28 13.23 -12.30 -2.43
N GLU A 29 13.21 -11.27 -1.59
CA GLU A 29 13.66 -11.38 -0.18
C GLU A 29 12.53 -10.88 0.72
N GLU A 30 12.07 -11.76 1.62
CA GLU A 30 11.09 -11.39 2.64
C GLU A 30 11.73 -10.41 3.62
N LYS A 31 11.06 -9.26 3.82
CA LYS A 31 11.54 -8.20 4.71
C LYS A 31 10.89 -8.32 6.08
N ASN A 32 11.67 -8.09 7.13
CA ASN A 32 11.14 -8.04 8.49
C ASN A 32 10.51 -6.67 8.76
N ILE A 33 9.26 -6.65 9.24
CA ILE A 33 8.51 -5.45 9.61
C ILE A 33 9.25 -4.55 10.62
N GLU A 34 10.14 -5.13 11.45
CA GLU A 34 10.96 -4.40 12.41
C GLU A 34 11.89 -3.36 11.77
N ASN A 35 12.13 -3.49 10.47
CA ASN A 35 12.96 -2.57 9.69
C ASN A 35 12.18 -1.41 9.07
N ALA A 36 10.87 -1.33 9.30
CA ALA A 36 10.04 -0.26 8.75
C ALA A 36 10.39 1.10 9.36
N GLY A 37 10.39 2.14 8.53
CA GLY A 37 10.74 3.51 8.89
C GLY A 37 9.64 4.25 9.64
N ASP A 38 9.81 5.55 9.84
CA ASP A 38 8.94 6.36 10.71
C ASP A 38 7.52 6.60 10.12
N ASN A 39 7.35 6.53 8.80
CA ASN A 39 6.05 6.70 8.17
C ASN A 39 5.73 5.48 7.31
N VAL A 40 4.69 4.76 7.67
CA VAL A 40 4.28 3.53 6.98
C VAL A 40 2.84 3.63 6.46
N ILE A 41 2.60 3.03 5.32
CA ILE A 41 1.26 2.81 4.79
C ILE A 41 0.84 1.38 5.12
N VAL A 42 -0.29 1.24 5.78
CA VAL A 42 -0.87 -0.07 6.10
C VAL A 42 -2.05 -0.34 5.17
N LEU A 43 -2.02 -1.48 4.51
CA LEU A 43 -3.08 -1.93 3.61
C LEU A 43 -3.77 -3.14 4.25
N ASP A 44 -4.97 -2.91 4.76
CA ASP A 44 -5.73 -3.96 5.42
C ASP A 44 -6.62 -4.70 4.42
N ARG A 45 -6.20 -5.89 4.02
CA ARG A 45 -6.94 -6.81 3.14
C ARG A 45 -7.31 -6.21 1.78
N VAL A 46 -6.46 -5.35 1.21
CA VAL A 46 -6.67 -4.81 -0.14
C VAL A 46 -6.59 -5.95 -1.16
N GLY A 47 -7.70 -6.25 -1.82
CA GLY A 47 -7.87 -7.45 -2.64
C GLY A 47 -7.66 -7.24 -4.15
N ASP A 48 -7.85 -6.03 -4.67
CA ASP A 48 -7.69 -5.78 -6.11
C ASP A 48 -6.24 -5.50 -6.50
N PRO A 49 -5.67 -6.29 -7.43
CA PRO A 49 -4.28 -6.12 -7.85
C PRO A 49 -4.00 -4.79 -8.56
N GLY A 50 -4.98 -4.20 -9.23
CA GLY A 50 -4.85 -2.88 -9.86
C GLY A 50 -4.74 -1.77 -8.82
N ASN A 51 -5.58 -1.83 -7.77
CA ASN A 51 -5.51 -0.91 -6.66
C ASN A 51 -4.17 -1.01 -5.93
N LEU A 52 -3.74 -2.24 -5.59
CA LEU A 52 -2.46 -2.42 -4.91
C LEU A 52 -1.28 -1.86 -5.72
N GLY A 53 -1.21 -2.17 -7.02
CA GLY A 53 -0.15 -1.63 -7.86
C GLY A 53 -0.19 -0.10 -7.98
N THR A 54 -1.38 0.49 -8.06
CA THR A 54 -1.57 1.95 -8.07
C THR A 54 -1.15 2.58 -6.74
N ILE A 55 -1.49 1.96 -5.60
CA ILE A 55 -1.06 2.42 -4.28
C ILE A 55 0.46 2.37 -4.17
N ILE A 56 1.11 1.28 -4.55
CA ILE A 56 2.58 1.16 -4.52
C ILE A 56 3.23 2.30 -5.30
N ARG A 57 2.74 2.58 -6.51
CA ARG A 57 3.22 3.68 -7.34
C ARG A 57 2.99 5.05 -6.69
N THR A 58 1.85 5.26 -6.07
CA THR A 58 1.50 6.51 -5.40
C THR A 58 2.35 6.74 -4.15
N VAL A 59 2.59 5.70 -3.38
CA VAL A 59 3.44 5.69 -2.18
C VAL A 59 4.88 6.07 -2.54
N ASP A 60 5.45 5.45 -3.59
CA ASP A 60 6.77 5.80 -4.12
C ASP A 60 6.82 7.28 -4.58
N ALA A 61 5.82 7.71 -5.36
CA ALA A 61 5.73 9.10 -5.84
C ALA A 61 5.59 10.13 -4.71
N ALA A 62 4.97 9.76 -3.59
CA ALA A 62 4.86 10.60 -2.40
C ALA A 62 6.10 10.57 -1.49
N GLY A 63 7.13 9.80 -1.86
CA GLY A 63 8.39 9.70 -1.10
C GLY A 63 8.35 8.72 0.09
N PHE A 64 7.28 7.95 0.24
CA PHE A 64 7.25 6.86 1.23
C PHE A 64 8.08 5.67 0.77
N LYS A 65 8.55 4.90 1.76
CA LYS A 65 9.35 3.70 1.50
C LYS A 65 8.70 2.41 1.97
N ASP A 66 7.77 2.46 2.91
CA ASP A 66 7.34 1.28 3.65
C ASP A 66 5.83 1.08 3.55
N ILE A 67 5.45 -0.10 3.06
CA ILE A 67 4.07 -0.55 2.94
C ILE A 67 3.93 -1.88 3.68
N ILE A 68 2.98 -1.95 4.60
CA ILE A 68 2.67 -3.17 5.35
C ILE A 68 1.32 -3.69 4.86
N LEU A 69 1.29 -4.92 4.39
CA LEU A 69 0.10 -5.61 3.93
C LEU A 69 -0.35 -6.60 5.01
N THR A 70 -1.63 -6.54 5.40
CA THR A 70 -2.19 -7.56 6.26
C THR A 70 -2.56 -8.81 5.47
N LYS A 71 -2.65 -9.94 6.16
CA LYS A 71 -3.13 -11.19 5.57
C LYS A 71 -4.51 -10.99 4.94
N GLY A 72 -4.70 -11.55 3.76
CA GLY A 72 -5.92 -11.37 2.94
C GLY A 72 -5.77 -10.27 1.89
N SER A 73 -4.67 -9.51 1.88
CA SER A 73 -4.30 -8.67 0.75
C SER A 73 -3.82 -9.51 -0.42
N VAL A 74 -4.02 -9.01 -1.64
CA VAL A 74 -3.50 -9.65 -2.85
C VAL A 74 -1.97 -9.72 -2.80
N ASP A 75 -1.40 -10.79 -3.36
CA ASP A 75 0.05 -10.94 -3.47
C ASP A 75 0.65 -9.79 -4.29
N CYS A 76 1.56 -9.02 -3.65
CA CYS A 76 2.23 -7.90 -4.30
C CYS A 76 3.16 -8.31 -5.44
N TYR A 77 3.53 -9.58 -5.51
CA TYR A 77 4.33 -10.15 -6.62
C TYR A 77 3.48 -10.79 -7.70
N ASN A 78 2.15 -10.73 -7.59
CA ASN A 78 1.26 -11.06 -8.70
C ASN A 78 1.62 -10.21 -9.92
N GLU A 79 1.65 -10.83 -11.10
CA GLU A 79 2.06 -10.19 -12.35
C GLU A 79 1.28 -8.91 -12.67
N LYS A 80 -0.04 -8.90 -12.39
CA LYS A 80 -0.90 -7.73 -12.60
C LYS A 80 -0.51 -6.59 -11.64
N VAL A 81 -0.15 -6.90 -10.39
CA VAL A 81 0.36 -5.91 -9.42
C VAL A 81 1.67 -5.33 -9.93
N ILE A 82 2.66 -6.19 -10.21
CA ILE A 82 4.00 -5.75 -10.68
C ILE A 82 3.88 -4.81 -11.87
N ARG A 83 3.06 -5.15 -12.88
CA ARG A 83 2.83 -4.28 -14.04
C ARG A 83 2.22 -2.94 -13.66
N SER A 84 1.23 -2.94 -12.76
CA SER A 84 0.53 -1.72 -12.34
C SER A 84 1.43 -0.76 -11.55
N THR A 85 2.51 -1.25 -10.93
CA THR A 85 3.46 -0.41 -10.19
C THR A 85 4.33 0.44 -11.10
N MET A 86 4.44 0.13 -12.40
CA MET A 86 5.33 0.82 -13.35
C MET A 86 6.78 0.93 -12.87
N GLY A 87 7.27 -0.11 -12.16
CA GLY A 87 8.63 -0.18 -11.62
C GLY A 87 8.79 0.35 -10.17
N SER A 88 7.83 1.04 -9.60
CA SER A 88 7.90 1.55 -8.22
C SER A 88 8.07 0.47 -7.17
N ILE A 89 7.71 -0.79 -7.48
CA ILE A 89 7.90 -1.94 -6.59
C ILE A 89 9.37 -2.13 -6.17
N PHE A 90 10.33 -1.67 -6.97
CA PHE A 90 11.76 -1.75 -6.66
C PHE A 90 12.25 -0.63 -5.75
N ASN A 91 11.44 0.41 -5.53
CA ASN A 91 11.78 1.59 -4.75
C ASN A 91 11.20 1.58 -3.34
N VAL A 92 10.27 0.66 -3.06
CA VAL A 92 9.57 0.55 -1.77
C VAL A 92 9.90 -0.77 -1.07
N ASN A 93 9.68 -0.80 0.22
CA ASN A 93 9.75 -2.01 1.03
C ASN A 93 8.33 -2.52 1.27
N LEU A 94 8.11 -3.78 0.96
CA LEU A 94 6.82 -4.45 1.16
C LEU A 94 6.98 -5.47 2.29
N TYR A 95 6.12 -5.37 3.29
CA TYR A 95 6.10 -6.24 4.45
C TYR A 95 4.75 -6.93 4.55
N TYR A 96 4.75 -8.17 4.99
CA TYR A 96 3.53 -8.89 5.32
C TYR A 96 3.45 -9.13 6.82
N ALA A 97 2.27 -8.90 7.39
CA ALA A 97 2.03 -9.16 8.81
C ALA A 97 0.62 -9.68 9.06
N GLU A 98 0.48 -10.62 9.97
CA GLU A 98 -0.80 -10.91 10.61
C GLU A 98 -1.23 -9.69 11.45
N GLU A 99 -2.54 -9.46 11.58
CA GLU A 99 -3.10 -8.29 12.26
C GLU A 99 -2.55 -8.10 13.69
N GLU A 100 -2.47 -9.18 14.46
CA GLU A 100 -1.96 -9.14 15.83
C GLU A 100 -0.49 -8.70 15.87
N LYS A 101 0.34 -9.26 14.99
CA LYS A 101 1.76 -8.89 14.87
C LYS A 101 1.92 -7.44 14.45
N LEU A 102 1.10 -6.97 13.51
CA LEU A 102 1.08 -5.58 13.07
C LEU A 102 0.76 -4.63 14.23
N LEU A 103 -0.32 -4.89 14.98
CA LEU A 103 -0.73 -4.01 16.08
C LEU A 103 0.30 -3.98 17.22
N ASN A 104 0.91 -5.12 17.55
CA ASN A 104 1.97 -5.18 18.53
C ASN A 104 3.19 -4.37 18.08
N PHE A 105 3.63 -4.53 16.83
CA PHE A 105 4.72 -3.76 16.24
C PHE A 105 4.44 -2.25 16.28
N LEU A 106 3.26 -1.80 15.83
CA LEU A 106 2.90 -0.38 15.82
C LEU A 106 2.89 0.21 17.22
N LYS A 107 2.40 -0.54 18.21
CA LYS A 107 2.37 -0.13 19.61
C LYS A 107 3.78 -0.05 20.23
N GLU A 108 4.60 -1.09 20.05
CA GLU A 108 5.96 -1.15 20.61
C GLU A 108 6.88 -0.06 20.03
N LYS A 109 6.67 0.30 18.76
CA LYS A 109 7.44 1.35 18.08
C LYS A 109 6.80 2.74 18.20
N GLU A 110 5.73 2.87 18.98
CA GLU A 110 5.03 4.14 19.25
C GLU A 110 4.53 4.86 17.97
N TYR A 111 3.95 4.11 17.02
CA TYR A 111 3.31 4.73 15.87
C TYR A 111 1.97 5.33 16.23
N LYS A 112 1.70 6.53 15.75
CA LYS A 112 0.34 7.05 15.66
C LYS A 112 -0.42 6.31 14.55
N ILE A 113 -1.43 5.53 14.92
CA ILE A 113 -2.28 4.80 13.98
C ILE A 113 -3.42 5.72 13.54
N ILE A 114 -3.51 5.97 12.24
CA ILE A 114 -4.49 6.84 11.60
C ILE A 114 -5.30 6.00 10.63
N SER A 115 -6.57 5.75 10.92
CA SER A 115 -7.44 4.93 10.08
C SER A 115 -8.33 5.78 9.19
N THR A 116 -8.39 5.42 7.90
CA THR A 116 -9.26 6.06 6.91
C THR A 116 -10.60 5.34 6.89
N VAL A 117 -11.60 5.91 7.52
CA VAL A 117 -12.91 5.27 7.70
C VAL A 117 -14.05 6.23 7.36
N LEU A 118 -15.24 5.65 7.13
CA LEU A 118 -16.48 6.39 6.92
C LEU A 118 -17.32 6.25 8.18
N SER A 119 -17.15 7.17 9.15
CA SER A 119 -17.94 7.21 10.39
C SER A 119 -18.11 8.64 10.87
N ASP A 120 -19.12 8.86 11.70
CA ASP A 120 -19.49 10.20 12.19
C ASP A 120 -18.44 10.83 13.15
N ASP A 121 -17.57 10.01 13.72
CA ASP A 121 -16.52 10.43 14.65
C ASP A 121 -15.17 10.71 13.97
N CYS A 122 -15.16 10.86 12.64
CA CYS A 122 -13.98 11.17 11.87
C CYS A 122 -13.74 12.68 11.75
N ILE A 123 -12.47 13.06 11.72
CA ILE A 123 -12.09 14.43 11.31
C ILE A 123 -11.75 14.46 9.82
N PRO A 124 -11.90 15.59 9.12
CA PRO A 124 -11.42 15.75 7.76
C PRO A 124 -9.91 15.44 7.67
N TYR A 125 -9.48 14.71 6.65
CA TYR A 125 -8.05 14.38 6.47
C TYR A 125 -7.15 15.62 6.45
N THR A 126 -7.69 16.78 6.08
CA THR A 126 -6.96 18.06 6.07
C THR A 126 -6.56 18.52 7.48
N GLU A 127 -7.26 18.07 8.51
CA GLU A 127 -7.01 18.38 9.92
C GLU A 127 -6.13 17.31 10.61
N MET A 128 -5.81 16.23 9.89
CA MET A 128 -4.93 15.16 10.38
C MET A 128 -3.60 15.71 10.88
N LYS A 129 -3.23 15.34 12.09
CA LYS A 129 -1.96 15.75 12.71
C LYS A 129 -0.98 14.59 12.65
N LEU A 130 0.22 14.88 12.17
CA LEU A 130 1.31 13.90 12.13
C LEU A 130 2.17 14.00 13.39
N GLU A 131 2.72 12.86 13.79
CA GLU A 131 3.68 12.72 14.87
C GLU A 131 5.03 12.26 14.29
N LYS A 132 5.96 11.90 15.17
CA LYS A 132 7.27 11.39 14.75
C LYS A 132 7.15 10.11 13.93
N ARG A 133 6.23 9.21 14.34
CA ARG A 133 5.93 7.96 13.64
C ARG A 133 4.46 7.84 13.32
N ASN A 134 4.14 7.55 12.07
CA ASN A 134 2.76 7.47 11.61
C ASN A 134 2.52 6.20 10.80
N ALA A 135 1.39 5.56 11.09
CA ALA A 135 0.86 4.46 10.30
C ALA A 135 -0.51 4.87 9.75
N VAL A 136 -0.57 5.14 8.44
CA VAL A 136 -1.85 5.48 7.78
C VAL A 136 -2.44 4.22 7.19
N VAL A 137 -3.63 3.86 7.68
CA VAL A 137 -4.30 2.60 7.35
C VAL A 137 -5.40 2.83 6.31
N PHE A 138 -5.35 2.03 5.25
CA PHE A 138 -6.38 1.94 4.22
C PHE A 138 -6.96 0.53 4.21
N GLY A 139 -8.27 0.41 4.08
CA GLY A 139 -8.97 -0.86 4.17
C GLY A 139 -9.35 -1.47 2.83
N ASN A 140 -9.92 -2.65 2.92
CA ASN A 140 -10.52 -3.40 1.80
C ASN A 140 -11.62 -2.58 1.12
N GLU A 141 -11.78 -2.75 -0.18
CA GLU A 141 -12.70 -2.01 -1.02
C GLU A 141 -14.18 -2.23 -0.64
N GLY A 142 -14.52 -3.38 -0.11
CA GLY A 142 -15.90 -3.73 0.26
C GLY A 142 -16.15 -3.69 1.76
N SER A 143 -15.23 -4.22 2.57
CA SER A 143 -15.41 -4.37 4.03
C SER A 143 -14.70 -3.29 4.86
N GLY A 144 -13.92 -2.41 4.24
CA GLY A 144 -13.16 -1.38 4.94
C GLY A 144 -12.04 -1.94 5.82
N ILE A 145 -11.67 -1.21 6.85
CA ILE A 145 -10.65 -1.58 7.84
C ILE A 145 -11.26 -2.48 8.92
N GLY A 146 -10.49 -3.46 9.38
CA GLY A 146 -10.91 -4.37 10.44
C GLY A 146 -11.20 -3.65 11.77
N GLU A 147 -12.25 -4.08 12.46
CA GLU A 147 -12.68 -3.45 13.73
C GLU A 147 -11.56 -3.35 14.77
N ASN A 148 -10.70 -4.36 14.83
CA ASN A 148 -9.63 -4.37 15.82
C ASN A 148 -8.57 -3.29 15.52
N ILE A 149 -8.25 -3.06 14.24
CA ILE A 149 -7.37 -1.95 13.85
C ILE A 149 -8.04 -0.60 14.16
N ILE A 150 -9.33 -0.45 13.85
CA ILE A 150 -10.10 0.77 14.15
C ILE A 150 -10.11 1.07 15.66
N LYS A 151 -10.31 0.04 16.49
CA LYS A 151 -10.31 0.18 17.98
C LYS A 151 -8.96 0.62 18.54
N ASN A 152 -7.86 0.28 17.87
CA ASN A 152 -6.51 0.67 18.26
C ASN A 152 -6.03 1.96 17.55
N SER A 153 -6.88 2.62 16.76
CA SER A 153 -6.51 3.86 16.06
C SER A 153 -6.53 5.04 17.02
N HIS A 154 -5.51 5.87 16.89
CA HIS A 154 -5.39 7.13 17.64
C HIS A 154 -6.20 8.25 16.99
N GLU A 155 -6.40 8.17 15.68
CA GLU A 155 -7.14 9.16 14.91
C GLU A 155 -7.89 8.47 13.75
N LYS A 156 -9.10 8.94 13.49
CA LYS A 156 -9.92 8.49 12.37
C LYS A 156 -10.12 9.65 11.42
N VAL A 157 -9.82 9.46 10.15
CA VAL A 157 -9.90 10.51 9.14
C VAL A 157 -10.82 10.12 8.00
N ILE A 158 -11.48 11.13 7.44
CA ILE A 158 -12.37 11.00 6.29
C ILE A 158 -11.98 11.98 5.20
N ILE A 159 -12.15 11.58 3.95
CA ILE A 159 -12.18 12.49 2.81
C ILE A 159 -13.63 12.95 2.65
N PRO A 160 -13.95 14.24 2.85
CA PRO A 160 -15.31 14.72 2.68
C PRO A 160 -15.81 14.49 1.25
N ILE A 161 -16.98 13.89 1.10
CA ILE A 161 -17.64 13.65 -0.19
C ILE A 161 -18.81 14.63 -0.29
N TYR A 162 -18.79 15.49 -1.28
CA TYR A 162 -19.81 16.52 -1.49
C TYR A 162 -20.86 16.12 -2.54
N GLY A 163 -20.67 14.97 -3.18
CA GLY A 163 -21.56 14.42 -4.20
C GLY A 163 -22.40 13.25 -3.66
N THR A 164 -22.90 12.43 -4.59
CA THR A 164 -23.76 11.27 -4.29
C THR A 164 -23.01 9.94 -4.17
N ALA A 165 -21.68 9.94 -4.35
CA ALA A 165 -20.86 8.75 -4.20
C ALA A 165 -20.80 8.33 -2.72
N GLU A 166 -20.91 7.03 -2.43
CA GLU A 166 -20.82 6.48 -1.08
C GLU A 166 -19.36 6.45 -0.57
N SER A 167 -18.40 6.19 -1.46
CA SER A 167 -16.99 6.08 -1.13
C SER A 167 -16.11 6.41 -2.34
N LEU A 168 -14.81 6.55 -2.11
CA LEU A 168 -13.78 6.64 -3.13
C LEU A 168 -13.04 5.30 -3.28
N ASN A 169 -12.54 5.06 -4.49
CA ASN A 169 -11.59 3.97 -4.71
C ASN A 169 -10.39 4.11 -3.75
N VAL A 170 -9.94 2.99 -3.16
CA VAL A 170 -8.90 2.97 -2.13
C VAL A 170 -7.57 3.56 -2.59
N ALA A 171 -7.17 3.36 -3.85
CA ALA A 171 -5.95 3.93 -4.39
C ALA A 171 -6.05 5.46 -4.57
N MET A 172 -7.24 5.95 -4.94
CA MET A 172 -7.52 7.40 -5.01
C MET A 172 -7.51 8.01 -3.61
N ALA A 173 -8.17 7.38 -2.65
CA ALA A 173 -8.16 7.83 -1.25
C ALA A 173 -6.74 7.91 -0.69
N CYS A 174 -5.92 6.88 -0.96
CA CYS A 174 -4.51 6.86 -0.58
C CYS A 174 -3.77 8.10 -1.13
N GLY A 175 -3.87 8.35 -2.43
CA GLY A 175 -3.21 9.50 -3.06
C GLY A 175 -3.65 10.86 -2.51
N ILE A 176 -4.96 11.05 -2.29
CA ILE A 176 -5.50 12.29 -1.74
C ILE A 176 -4.97 12.56 -0.32
N ILE A 177 -4.82 11.54 0.50
CA ILE A 177 -4.39 11.70 1.89
C ILE A 177 -2.87 11.87 1.99
N ILE A 178 -2.08 11.02 1.32
CA ILE A 178 -0.63 10.98 1.59
C ILE A 178 0.15 12.07 0.85
N VAL A 179 -0.19 12.39 -0.40
CA VAL A 179 0.60 13.32 -1.23
C VAL A 179 0.68 14.72 -0.63
N PRO A 180 -0.43 15.37 -0.17
CA PRO A 180 -0.35 16.71 0.38
C PRO A 180 0.14 16.77 1.83
N LYS A 181 0.03 15.66 2.59
CA LYS A 181 0.33 15.66 4.03
C LYS A 181 1.76 15.26 4.35
N PHE A 182 2.35 14.48 3.47
CA PHE A 182 3.72 14.00 3.63
C PHE A 182 4.55 14.49 2.44
N PRO A 183 4.94 15.77 2.41
CA PRO A 183 5.83 16.24 1.36
C PRO A 183 7.11 15.42 1.42
N GLY A 184 7.43 14.77 0.30
CA GLY A 184 8.65 13.99 0.18
C GLY A 184 9.86 14.81 0.61
N SER A 185 10.83 14.18 1.25
CA SER A 185 12.09 14.84 1.53
C SER A 185 12.63 15.42 0.22
N PRO A 186 13.03 16.70 0.19
CA PRO A 186 13.62 17.26 -1.00
C PRO A 186 14.83 16.40 -1.41
N THR A 187 14.83 15.98 -2.66
CA THR A 187 15.96 15.30 -3.30
C THR A 187 17.20 16.17 -3.32
#